data_e5c4ea16a30751c2331f31b987bc7997
#
_entry.id   e5c4ea16a30751c2331f31b987bc7997
#
_cell.length_a   1.000
_cell.length_b   1.000
_cell.length_c   1.000
_cell.angle_alpha   90.00
_cell.angle_beta   90.00
_cell.angle_gamma   90.00
#
_symmetry.space_group_name_H-M   'P 1'
#
loop_
_entity.id
_entity.type
_entity.pdbx_description
1 polymer ?
#
loop_
_entity_poly.entity_id
_entity_poly.type
_entity_poly.pdbx_seq_one_letter_code
_entity_poly.pdbx_strand_id
1 'polypeptide(L)'
;MTYEESSVLITGASQGIGRSISIAFAAALDRPLILLARNESNLLETKKLCLDAGAKNVAILTCDATDEKETSALNIPDGFPQPGIVINNAGSFLYKKVTETSNIEFQKQIDINLFTAVNVTKRFLPDMKKLDRSLIINICSVGSIRGLADSGAYSSAKHALLGYTRSLRDELKNTDVGVSAINLGQTHSPSWDDSTMSPEKLVNPTDVAKILVTLATLSPRSLVEEIVIQPQHGRVEPM
;
A
#
# COMPACT_ATOMS: atom_id res chain seq x y z
N MET A 1 11.24 20.48 8.35
CA MET A 1 10.81 19.85 7.08
C MET A 1 9.31 19.84 7.08
N THR A 2 8.71 20.36 6.06
CA THR A 2 7.26 20.42 5.91
C THR A 2 6.73 19.17 5.20
N TYR A 3 5.43 18.95 5.28
CA TYR A 3 4.77 17.85 4.57
C TYR A 3 5.06 17.90 3.06
N GLU A 4 5.03 19.08 2.46
CA GLU A 4 5.25 19.28 1.03
C GLU A 4 6.70 18.96 0.59
N GLU A 5 7.67 19.16 1.49
CA GLU A 5 9.07 18.86 1.23
C GLU A 5 9.43 17.39 1.47
N SER A 6 8.56 16.61 2.11
CA SER A 6 8.82 15.22 2.47
C SER A 6 8.66 14.27 1.28
N SER A 7 9.26 13.08 1.36
CA SER A 7 9.12 12.06 0.32
C SER A 7 7.83 11.24 0.45
N VAL A 8 7.53 10.46 -0.58
CA VAL A 8 6.46 9.45 -0.62
C VAL A 8 7.10 8.07 -0.67
N LEU A 9 6.85 7.23 0.33
CA LEU A 9 7.29 5.84 0.36
C LEU A 9 6.14 4.92 -0.03
N ILE A 10 6.39 4.01 -0.99
CA ILE A 10 5.40 3.08 -1.51
C ILE A 10 5.94 1.66 -1.39
N THR A 11 5.27 0.79 -0.65
CA THR A 11 5.64 -0.62 -0.54
C THR A 11 4.95 -1.46 -1.62
N GLY A 12 5.59 -2.57 -2.05
CA GLY A 12 5.10 -3.38 -3.15
C GLY A 12 5.09 -2.62 -4.48
N ALA A 13 6.02 -1.66 -4.64
CA ALA A 13 6.08 -0.75 -5.79
C ALA A 13 6.61 -1.39 -7.08
N SER A 14 7.06 -2.64 -7.04
CA SER A 14 7.72 -3.31 -8.18
C SER A 14 6.77 -3.69 -9.31
N GLN A 15 5.47 -3.80 -9.08
CA GLN A 15 4.47 -4.22 -10.08
C GLN A 15 3.05 -3.85 -9.67
N GLY A 16 2.08 -4.12 -10.55
CA GLY A 16 0.64 -4.07 -10.26
C GLY A 16 0.17 -2.73 -9.70
N ILE A 17 -0.64 -2.78 -8.66
CA ILE A 17 -1.26 -1.60 -8.03
C ILE A 17 -0.18 -0.64 -7.51
N GLY A 18 0.89 -1.16 -6.86
CA GLY A 18 1.97 -0.34 -6.32
C GLY A 18 2.73 0.43 -7.41
N ARG A 19 2.99 -0.19 -8.58
CA ARG A 19 3.57 0.49 -9.74
C ARG A 19 2.64 1.60 -10.25
N SER A 20 1.36 1.32 -10.39
CA SER A 20 0.37 2.31 -10.84
C SER A 20 0.27 3.51 -9.88
N ILE A 21 0.30 3.26 -8.57
CA ILE A 21 0.36 4.30 -7.55
C ILE A 21 1.63 5.14 -7.73
N SER A 22 2.79 4.50 -7.86
CA SER A 22 4.08 5.18 -8.02
C SER A 22 4.10 6.13 -9.22
N ILE A 23 3.61 5.66 -10.37
CA ILE A 23 3.52 6.47 -11.60
C ILE A 23 2.55 7.65 -11.43
N ALA A 24 1.40 7.43 -10.79
CA ALA A 24 0.43 8.50 -10.58
C ALA A 24 0.96 9.59 -9.63
N PHE A 25 1.66 9.20 -8.55
CA PHE A 25 2.31 10.16 -7.65
C PHE A 25 3.44 10.92 -8.35
N ALA A 26 4.23 10.23 -9.20
CA ALA A 26 5.27 10.84 -10.02
C ALA A 26 4.73 11.93 -10.95
N ALA A 27 3.58 11.69 -11.57
CA ALA A 27 2.94 12.62 -12.50
C ALA A 27 2.24 13.81 -11.81
N ALA A 28 1.75 13.60 -10.58
CA ALA A 28 0.88 14.55 -9.91
C ALA A 28 1.58 15.44 -8.88
N LEU A 29 2.68 14.97 -8.27
CA LEU A 29 3.32 15.66 -7.15
C LEU A 29 4.81 15.86 -7.41
N ASP A 30 5.30 17.08 -7.15
CA ASP A 30 6.74 17.40 -7.18
C ASP A 30 7.40 16.96 -5.86
N ARG A 31 7.39 15.67 -5.58
CA ARG A 31 7.93 15.08 -4.34
C ARG A 31 8.84 13.89 -4.65
N PRO A 32 9.95 13.71 -3.93
CA PRO A 32 10.78 12.52 -4.08
C PRO A 32 10.01 11.25 -3.77
N LEU A 33 10.21 10.19 -4.58
CA LEU A 33 9.60 8.89 -4.39
C LEU A 33 10.62 7.87 -3.88
N ILE A 34 10.22 7.06 -2.92
CA ILE A 34 10.99 5.92 -2.40
C ILE A 34 10.17 4.66 -2.65
N LEU A 35 10.64 3.82 -3.56
CA LEU A 35 9.99 2.59 -3.98
C LEU A 35 10.59 1.41 -3.24
N LEU A 36 9.76 0.67 -2.49
CA LEU A 36 10.20 -0.46 -1.68
C LEU A 36 9.55 -1.76 -2.15
N ALA A 37 10.36 -2.78 -2.43
CA ALA A 37 9.95 -4.16 -2.70
C ALA A 37 11.15 -5.10 -2.66
N ARG A 38 10.94 -6.42 -2.84
CA ARG A 38 12.00 -7.42 -2.85
C ARG A 38 12.70 -7.56 -4.20
N ASN A 39 12.01 -7.29 -5.29
CA ASN A 39 12.53 -7.48 -6.64
C ASN A 39 13.15 -6.18 -7.16
N GLU A 40 14.48 -6.11 -7.16
CA GLU A 40 15.24 -4.93 -7.58
C GLU A 40 15.06 -4.60 -9.05
N SER A 41 15.06 -5.59 -9.94
CA SER A 41 14.94 -5.36 -11.39
C SER A 41 13.59 -4.72 -11.73
N ASN A 42 12.50 -5.20 -11.11
CA ASN A 42 11.16 -4.63 -11.30
C ASN A 42 11.04 -3.24 -10.63
N LEU A 43 11.77 -2.97 -9.53
CA LEU A 43 11.84 -1.64 -8.93
C LEU A 43 12.56 -0.65 -9.85
N LEU A 44 13.64 -1.06 -10.50
CA LEU A 44 14.36 -0.23 -11.49
C LEU A 44 13.48 0.11 -12.70
N GLU A 45 12.68 -0.84 -13.17
CA GLU A 45 11.69 -0.59 -14.21
C GLU A 45 10.63 0.44 -13.75
N THR A 46 10.07 0.26 -12.55
CA THR A 46 9.10 1.20 -11.99
C THR A 46 9.72 2.59 -11.79
N LYS A 47 10.97 2.65 -11.31
CA LYS A 47 11.73 3.91 -11.19
C LYS A 47 11.82 4.63 -12.53
N LYS A 48 12.17 3.92 -13.61
CA LYS A 48 12.21 4.49 -14.97
C LYS A 48 10.86 5.07 -15.36
N LEU A 49 9.78 4.29 -15.19
CA LEU A 49 8.43 4.76 -15.51
C LEU A 49 8.02 6.00 -14.70
N CYS A 50 8.42 6.10 -13.43
CA CYS A 50 8.17 7.29 -12.61
C CYS A 50 8.95 8.51 -13.12
N LEU A 51 10.21 8.34 -13.52
CA LEU A 51 11.01 9.42 -14.12
C LEU A 51 10.41 9.89 -15.46
N ASP A 52 9.99 8.95 -16.29
CA ASP A 52 9.32 9.25 -17.58
C ASP A 52 7.96 9.96 -17.35
N ALA A 53 7.29 9.71 -16.22
CA ALA A 53 6.04 10.37 -15.82
C ALA A 53 6.24 11.75 -15.18
N GLY A 54 7.48 12.19 -14.94
CA GLY A 54 7.81 13.54 -14.48
C GLY A 54 8.42 13.63 -13.08
N ALA A 55 8.60 12.51 -12.35
CA ALA A 55 9.30 12.56 -11.08
C ALA A 55 10.74 13.05 -11.24
N LYS A 56 11.19 13.98 -10.39
CA LYS A 56 12.58 14.49 -10.42
C LYS A 56 13.54 13.55 -9.70
N ASN A 57 13.10 12.94 -8.61
CA ASN A 57 13.92 12.10 -7.74
C ASN A 57 13.18 10.82 -7.36
N VAL A 58 13.75 9.67 -7.71
CA VAL A 58 13.21 8.35 -7.37
C VAL A 58 14.32 7.45 -6.85
N ALA A 59 14.20 6.98 -5.62
CA ALA A 59 15.07 5.98 -5.03
C ALA A 59 14.36 4.63 -4.97
N ILE A 60 15.14 3.55 -4.90
CA ILE A 60 14.65 2.21 -4.64
C ILE A 60 15.26 1.68 -3.34
N LEU A 61 14.48 0.90 -2.60
CA LEU A 61 14.91 0.15 -1.42
C LEU A 61 14.51 -1.31 -1.62
N THR A 62 15.51 -2.17 -1.75
CA THR A 62 15.28 -3.63 -1.81
C THR A 62 15.21 -4.17 -0.39
N CYS A 63 14.05 -4.71 0.01
CA CYS A 63 13.81 -5.19 1.37
C CYS A 63 12.66 -6.21 1.39
N ASP A 64 12.79 -7.26 2.17
CA ASP A 64 11.64 -8.08 2.57
C ASP A 64 10.99 -7.46 3.83
N ALA A 65 9.93 -6.69 3.62
CA ALA A 65 9.25 -5.99 4.69
C ALA A 65 8.49 -6.93 5.68
N THR A 66 8.46 -8.25 5.45
CA THR A 66 8.01 -9.22 6.45
C THR A 66 9.05 -9.42 7.55
N ASP A 67 10.33 -9.17 7.26
CA ASP A 67 11.42 -9.23 8.24
C ASP A 67 11.54 -7.89 8.99
N GLU A 68 11.23 -7.92 10.30
CA GLU A 68 11.30 -6.74 11.16
C GLU A 68 12.73 -6.20 11.30
N LYS A 69 13.75 -7.07 11.31
CA LYS A 69 15.15 -6.66 11.45
C LYS A 69 15.63 -5.95 10.19
N GLU A 70 15.33 -6.54 9.02
CA GLU A 70 15.68 -5.95 7.74
C GLU A 70 14.98 -4.58 7.57
N THR A 71 13.69 -4.52 7.89
CA THR A 71 12.90 -3.27 7.79
C THR A 71 13.40 -2.21 8.76
N SER A 72 13.73 -2.57 10.01
CA SER A 72 14.22 -1.61 11.01
C SER A 72 15.60 -1.04 10.66
N ALA A 73 16.39 -1.77 9.89
CA ALA A 73 17.73 -1.34 9.42
C ALA A 73 17.67 -0.45 8.17
N LEU A 74 16.48 -0.23 7.58
CA LEU A 74 16.35 0.63 6.41
C LEU A 74 16.80 2.06 6.71
N ASN A 75 17.63 2.61 5.84
CA ASN A 75 18.01 4.01 5.84
C ASN A 75 17.40 4.73 4.66
N ILE A 76 17.01 5.97 4.87
CA ILE A 76 16.60 6.84 3.77
C ILE A 76 17.84 7.14 2.91
N PRO A 77 17.75 6.99 1.58
CA PRO A 77 18.87 7.26 0.70
C PRO A 77 19.39 8.70 0.82
N ASP A 78 20.69 8.89 0.68
CA ASP A 78 21.32 10.21 0.75
C ASP A 78 20.66 11.21 -0.21
N GLY A 79 20.39 12.40 0.29
CA GLY A 79 19.71 13.45 -0.46
C GLY A 79 18.19 13.32 -0.53
N PHE A 80 17.60 12.29 0.07
CA PHE A 80 16.15 12.16 0.17
C PHE A 80 15.62 12.65 1.53
N PRO A 81 14.52 13.40 1.54
CA PRO A 81 13.85 13.76 2.78
C PRO A 81 13.12 12.54 3.39
N GLN A 82 12.86 12.59 4.70
CA GLN A 82 12.05 11.59 5.38
C GLN A 82 10.65 11.47 4.75
N PRO A 83 10.03 10.27 4.74
CA PRO A 83 8.68 10.11 4.22
C PRO A 83 7.65 10.86 5.08
N GLY A 84 6.86 11.72 4.43
CA GLY A 84 5.64 12.30 5.01
C GLY A 84 4.39 11.56 4.54
N ILE A 85 4.52 10.74 3.50
CA ILE A 85 3.47 9.83 3.04
C ILE A 85 4.05 8.42 2.98
N VAL A 86 3.38 7.48 3.66
CA VAL A 86 3.70 6.04 3.59
C VAL A 86 2.49 5.29 3.06
N ILE A 87 2.67 4.60 1.92
CA ILE A 87 1.62 3.78 1.31
C ILE A 87 2.00 2.32 1.48
N ASN A 88 1.34 1.67 2.44
CA ASN A 88 1.47 0.24 2.71
C ASN A 88 0.59 -0.53 1.70
N ASN A 89 1.15 -0.80 0.52
CA ASN A 89 0.48 -1.53 -0.55
C ASN A 89 0.98 -2.98 -0.69
N ALA A 90 2.17 -3.31 -0.18
CA ALA A 90 2.69 -4.68 -0.25
C ALA A 90 1.67 -5.69 0.30
N GLY A 91 1.45 -6.76 -0.45
CA GLY A 91 0.50 -7.80 -0.10
C GLY A 91 0.51 -8.93 -1.12
N SER A 92 -0.14 -10.03 -0.80
CA SER A 92 -0.37 -11.15 -1.72
C SER A 92 -1.76 -11.73 -1.49
N PHE A 93 -2.31 -12.32 -2.53
CA PHE A 93 -3.60 -12.99 -2.50
C PHE A 93 -3.40 -14.50 -2.51
N LEU A 94 -4.18 -15.23 -1.72
CA LEU A 94 -4.26 -16.69 -1.76
C LEU A 94 -5.70 -17.10 -2.01
N TYR A 95 -5.94 -17.73 -3.15
CA TYR A 95 -7.20 -18.34 -3.49
C TYR A 95 -7.17 -19.81 -3.03
N LYS A 96 -7.76 -20.09 -1.88
CA LYS A 96 -7.81 -21.43 -1.29
C LYS A 96 -8.89 -21.50 -0.22
N LYS A 97 -9.66 -22.59 -0.19
CA LYS A 97 -10.68 -22.81 0.83
C LYS A 97 -10.07 -22.80 2.24
N VAL A 98 -10.79 -22.21 3.18
CA VAL A 98 -10.35 -22.12 4.61
C VAL A 98 -10.02 -23.50 5.16
N THR A 99 -10.87 -24.49 4.89
CA THR A 99 -10.72 -25.86 5.39
C THR A 99 -9.54 -26.63 4.81
N GLU A 100 -8.99 -26.15 3.71
CA GLU A 100 -7.84 -26.76 3.01
C GLU A 100 -6.54 -25.95 3.25
N THR A 101 -6.64 -24.77 3.86
CA THR A 101 -5.50 -23.88 4.10
C THR A 101 -4.73 -24.31 5.35
N SER A 102 -3.44 -24.60 5.19
CA SER A 102 -2.57 -24.98 6.29
C SER A 102 -2.21 -23.79 7.19
N ASN A 103 -1.82 -24.05 8.44
CA ASN A 103 -1.34 -23.02 9.35
C ASN A 103 -0.14 -22.22 8.79
N ILE A 104 0.73 -22.87 8.03
CA ILE A 104 1.88 -22.20 7.38
C ILE A 104 1.40 -21.19 6.34
N GLU A 105 0.42 -21.55 5.52
CA GLU A 105 -0.18 -20.64 4.54
C GLU A 105 -0.93 -19.50 5.22
N PHE A 106 -1.64 -19.77 6.33
CA PHE A 106 -2.26 -18.73 7.17
C PHE A 106 -1.21 -17.75 7.69
N GLN A 107 -0.13 -18.27 8.30
CA GLN A 107 0.94 -17.42 8.83
C GLN A 107 1.55 -16.57 7.72
N LYS A 108 1.85 -17.17 6.56
CA LYS A 108 2.39 -16.44 5.40
C LYS A 108 1.47 -15.30 4.95
N GLN A 109 0.14 -15.49 4.96
CA GLN A 109 -0.81 -14.43 4.60
C GLN A 109 -0.81 -13.31 5.66
N ILE A 110 -0.70 -13.64 6.94
CA ILE A 110 -0.56 -12.66 8.03
C ILE A 110 0.75 -11.88 7.88
N ASP A 111 1.86 -12.56 7.67
CA ASP A 111 3.18 -11.93 7.53
C ASP A 111 3.19 -10.92 6.38
N ILE A 112 2.72 -11.33 5.21
CA ILE A 112 2.77 -10.49 4.01
C ILE A 112 1.73 -9.36 4.06
N ASN A 113 0.50 -9.61 4.52
CA ASN A 113 -0.59 -8.64 4.41
C ASN A 113 -0.78 -7.75 5.66
N LEU A 114 -0.20 -8.13 6.80
CA LEU A 114 -0.24 -7.36 8.04
C LEU A 114 1.14 -6.87 8.45
N PHE A 115 2.10 -7.81 8.70
CA PHE A 115 3.37 -7.43 9.30
C PHE A 115 4.24 -6.57 8.40
N THR A 116 4.13 -6.66 7.09
CA THR A 116 4.80 -5.69 6.20
C THR A 116 4.37 -4.24 6.53
N ALA A 117 3.08 -3.99 6.68
CA ALA A 117 2.57 -2.66 7.02
C ALA A 117 2.96 -2.23 8.44
N VAL A 118 2.92 -3.16 9.40
CA VAL A 118 3.31 -2.91 10.79
C VAL A 118 4.79 -2.53 10.87
N ASN A 119 5.68 -3.31 10.24
CA ASN A 119 7.13 -3.10 10.28
C ASN A 119 7.52 -1.77 9.63
N VAL A 120 6.99 -1.50 8.43
CA VAL A 120 7.25 -0.23 7.71
C VAL A 120 6.72 0.97 8.51
N THR A 121 5.52 0.85 9.07
CA THR A 121 4.97 1.91 9.92
C THR A 121 5.85 2.15 11.15
N LYS A 122 6.23 1.11 11.88
CA LYS A 122 7.12 1.22 13.05
C LYS A 122 8.44 1.91 12.71
N ARG A 123 9.02 1.59 11.54
CA ARG A 123 10.30 2.17 11.11
C ARG A 123 10.21 3.67 10.83
N PHE A 124 9.15 4.14 10.18
CA PHE A 124 9.08 5.53 9.71
C PHE A 124 8.23 6.46 10.58
N LEU A 125 7.30 5.93 11.37
CA LEU A 125 6.41 6.73 12.23
C LEU A 125 7.13 7.71 13.18
N PRO A 126 8.28 7.35 13.82
CA PRO A 126 8.98 8.31 14.69
C PRO A 126 9.42 9.59 13.97
N ASP A 127 9.82 9.48 12.70
CA ASP A 127 10.21 10.64 11.90
C ASP A 127 9.00 11.35 11.30
N MET A 128 7.96 10.63 10.91
CA MET A 128 6.69 11.20 10.46
C MET A 128 6.03 12.08 11.52
N LYS A 129 6.12 11.72 12.80
CA LYS A 129 5.60 12.52 13.93
C LYS A 129 6.33 13.87 14.12
N LYS A 130 7.47 14.10 13.49
CA LYS A 130 8.23 15.35 13.56
C LYS A 130 7.84 16.34 12.46
N LEU A 131 7.05 15.91 11.48
CA LEU A 131 6.56 16.76 10.41
C LEU A 131 5.29 17.51 10.85
N ASP A 132 5.01 18.65 10.23
CA ASP A 132 3.79 19.45 10.42
C ASP A 132 2.52 18.76 9.88
N ARG A 133 2.69 17.67 9.13
CA ARG A 133 1.66 16.77 8.65
C ARG A 133 2.30 15.49 8.12
N SER A 134 1.59 14.37 8.27
CA SER A 134 1.96 13.10 7.65
C SER A 134 0.72 12.25 7.35
N LEU A 135 0.88 11.30 6.43
CA LEU A 135 -0.22 10.42 6.02
C LEU A 135 0.25 8.98 5.84
N ILE A 136 -0.41 8.06 6.53
CA ILE A 136 -0.27 6.62 6.33
C ILE A 136 -1.50 6.12 5.58
N ILE A 137 -1.30 5.43 4.46
CA ILE A 137 -2.39 4.80 3.69
C ILE A 137 -2.15 3.29 3.67
N ASN A 138 -3.06 2.53 4.25
CA ASN A 138 -3.02 1.08 4.23
C ASN A 138 -3.97 0.54 3.15
N ILE A 139 -3.43 -0.21 2.19
CA ILE A 139 -4.22 -0.88 1.15
C ILE A 139 -4.82 -2.14 1.74
N CYS A 140 -6.05 -1.99 2.17
CA CYS A 140 -6.93 -3.04 2.66
C CYS A 140 -7.69 -3.73 1.51
N SER A 141 -8.76 -4.41 1.81
CA SER A 141 -9.57 -5.15 0.83
C SER A 141 -11.04 -5.15 1.26
N VAL A 142 -11.96 -5.40 0.33
CA VAL A 142 -13.31 -5.82 0.71
C VAL A 142 -13.29 -7.09 1.55
N GLY A 143 -12.24 -7.91 1.44
CA GLY A 143 -11.95 -9.02 2.34
C GLY A 143 -11.54 -8.59 3.76
N SER A 144 -11.37 -7.28 4.03
CA SER A 144 -11.19 -6.73 5.39
C SER A 144 -12.51 -6.46 6.11
N ILE A 145 -13.61 -6.36 5.37
CA ILE A 145 -14.93 -6.00 5.91
C ILE A 145 -15.97 -7.11 5.75
N ARG A 146 -15.61 -8.19 5.07
CA ARG A 146 -16.44 -9.40 4.94
C ARG A 146 -15.56 -10.64 4.71
N GLY A 147 -16.05 -11.81 5.14
CA GLY A 147 -15.40 -13.09 4.82
C GLY A 147 -15.48 -13.41 3.33
N LEU A 148 -14.44 -14.09 2.82
CA LEU A 148 -14.37 -14.62 1.46
C LEU A 148 -14.20 -16.13 1.55
N ALA A 149 -15.15 -16.91 1.01
CA ALA A 149 -15.20 -18.37 1.16
C ALA A 149 -13.91 -19.07 0.71
N ASP A 150 -13.38 -18.69 -0.47
CA ASP A 150 -12.22 -19.31 -1.07
C ASP A 150 -10.92 -18.49 -0.86
N SER A 151 -10.87 -17.67 0.19
CA SER A 151 -9.71 -16.81 0.48
C SER A 151 -9.65 -16.44 1.97
N GLY A 152 -9.97 -17.40 2.85
CA GLY A 152 -10.14 -17.10 4.28
C GLY A 152 -8.87 -16.65 4.98
N ALA A 153 -7.71 -17.23 4.65
CA ALA A 153 -6.44 -16.80 5.23
C ALA A 153 -6.10 -15.34 4.81
N TYR A 154 -6.29 -15.02 3.53
CA TYR A 154 -6.16 -13.65 3.04
C TYR A 154 -7.14 -12.69 3.72
N SER A 155 -8.43 -13.08 3.77
CA SER A 155 -9.49 -12.28 4.41
C SER A 155 -9.17 -12.03 5.89
N SER A 156 -8.73 -13.04 6.64
CA SER A 156 -8.30 -12.91 8.04
C SER A 156 -7.16 -11.91 8.19
N ALA A 157 -6.12 -12.00 7.33
CA ALA A 157 -5.01 -11.06 7.37
C ALA A 157 -5.45 -9.62 7.04
N LYS A 158 -6.35 -9.44 6.09
CA LYS A 158 -6.87 -8.12 5.73
C LYS A 158 -7.83 -7.54 6.78
N HIS A 159 -8.61 -8.36 7.49
CA HIS A 159 -9.36 -7.93 8.69
C HIS A 159 -8.39 -7.44 9.78
N ALA A 160 -7.31 -8.18 10.01
CA ALA A 160 -6.28 -7.77 10.97
C ALA A 160 -5.63 -6.44 10.57
N LEU A 161 -5.31 -6.23 9.29
CA LEU A 161 -4.77 -4.96 8.79
C LEU A 161 -5.76 -3.79 8.99
N LEU A 162 -7.05 -3.99 8.74
CA LEU A 162 -8.06 -2.96 8.96
C LEU A 162 -8.20 -2.65 10.46
N GLY A 163 -8.22 -3.67 11.31
CA GLY A 163 -8.22 -3.51 12.77
C GLY A 163 -7.00 -2.72 13.25
N TYR A 164 -5.81 -3.08 12.78
CA TYR A 164 -4.57 -2.33 13.04
C TYR A 164 -4.67 -0.87 12.59
N THR A 165 -5.19 -0.63 11.38
CA THR A 165 -5.34 0.72 10.81
C THR A 165 -6.25 1.60 11.68
N ARG A 166 -7.38 1.06 12.14
CA ARG A 166 -8.32 1.75 13.02
C ARG A 166 -7.73 2.07 14.38
N SER A 167 -7.03 1.10 14.98
CA SER A 167 -6.35 1.29 16.27
C SER A 167 -5.23 2.32 16.18
N LEU A 168 -4.41 2.25 15.12
CA LEU A 168 -3.34 3.22 14.88
C LEU A 168 -3.90 4.64 14.67
N ARG A 169 -5.01 4.78 13.95
CA ARG A 169 -5.70 6.07 13.77
C ARG A 169 -6.16 6.65 15.10
N ASP A 170 -6.79 5.85 15.96
CA ASP A 170 -7.27 6.31 17.26
C ASP A 170 -6.11 6.69 18.19
N GLU A 171 -5.01 5.93 18.18
CA GLU A 171 -3.78 6.26 18.92
C GLU A 171 -3.17 7.60 18.46
N LEU A 172 -3.19 7.87 17.16
CA LEU A 172 -2.55 9.05 16.56
C LEU A 172 -3.46 10.28 16.42
N LYS A 173 -4.70 10.22 16.86
CA LYS A 173 -5.72 11.28 16.66
C LYS A 173 -5.35 12.66 17.22
N ASN A 174 -4.42 12.73 18.16
CA ASN A 174 -3.91 13.99 18.74
C ASN A 174 -2.53 14.37 18.18
N THR A 175 -2.15 13.83 17.05
CA THR A 175 -0.91 14.13 16.31
C THR A 175 -1.23 14.62 14.91
N ASP A 176 -0.20 15.08 14.19
CA ASP A 176 -0.34 15.51 12.80
C ASP A 176 -0.19 14.32 11.78
N VAL A 177 -0.37 13.09 12.25
CA VAL A 177 -0.30 11.87 11.41
C VAL A 177 -1.69 11.33 11.13
N GLY A 178 -2.17 11.51 9.91
CA GLY A 178 -3.41 10.89 9.43
C GLY A 178 -3.21 9.42 9.06
N VAL A 179 -4.25 8.59 9.24
CA VAL A 179 -4.22 7.16 8.88
C VAL A 179 -5.49 6.78 8.13
N SER A 180 -5.32 6.31 6.89
CA SER A 180 -6.41 5.94 5.97
C SER A 180 -6.39 4.46 5.62
N ALA A 181 -7.57 3.85 5.44
CA ALA A 181 -7.74 2.51 4.91
C ALA A 181 -8.46 2.54 3.56
N ILE A 182 -7.90 1.85 2.56
CA ILE A 182 -8.51 1.74 1.24
C ILE A 182 -8.93 0.29 1.02
N ASN A 183 -10.22 0.03 1.15
CA ASN A 183 -10.80 -1.31 1.02
C ASN A 183 -11.08 -1.61 -0.47
N LEU A 184 -10.09 -2.23 -1.13
CA LEU A 184 -10.17 -2.55 -2.56
C LEU A 184 -11.00 -3.81 -2.81
N GLY A 185 -11.89 -3.73 -3.79
CA GLY A 185 -12.47 -4.87 -4.47
C GLY A 185 -11.49 -5.51 -5.44
N GLN A 186 -12.02 -6.35 -6.32
CA GLN A 186 -11.24 -7.05 -7.33
C GLN A 186 -10.61 -6.04 -8.31
N THR A 187 -9.32 -5.78 -8.14
CA THR A 187 -8.54 -4.79 -8.86
C THR A 187 -7.55 -5.48 -9.80
N HIS A 188 -7.46 -5.03 -11.04
CA HIS A 188 -6.54 -5.58 -12.01
C HIS A 188 -5.08 -5.46 -11.52
N SER A 189 -4.39 -6.59 -11.51
CA SER A 189 -3.00 -6.73 -11.05
C SER A 189 -2.46 -8.09 -11.50
N PRO A 190 -1.15 -8.38 -11.39
CA PRO A 190 -0.59 -9.68 -11.74
C PRO A 190 -1.21 -10.89 -11.00
N SER A 191 -1.95 -10.70 -9.93
CA SER A 191 -2.71 -11.79 -9.30
C SER A 191 -3.86 -12.33 -10.14
N TRP A 192 -4.17 -11.70 -11.28
CA TRP A 192 -5.19 -12.12 -12.25
C TRP A 192 -4.60 -12.68 -13.54
N ASP A 193 -3.26 -12.77 -13.68
CA ASP A 193 -2.61 -13.18 -14.95
C ASP A 193 -3.00 -14.61 -15.37
N ASP A 194 -3.24 -15.51 -14.40
CA ASP A 194 -3.69 -16.89 -14.65
C ASP A 194 -5.23 -17.02 -14.78
N SER A 195 -5.96 -15.91 -14.72
CA SER A 195 -7.41 -15.85 -14.79
C SER A 195 -7.89 -15.59 -16.22
N THR A 196 -9.04 -16.14 -16.57
CA THR A 196 -9.75 -15.83 -17.82
C THR A 196 -10.58 -14.54 -17.71
N MET A 197 -10.52 -13.85 -16.55
CA MET A 197 -11.31 -12.65 -16.30
C MET A 197 -10.80 -11.47 -17.13
N SER A 198 -11.72 -10.83 -17.87
CA SER A 198 -11.37 -9.60 -18.60
C SER A 198 -10.98 -8.48 -17.64
N PRO A 199 -9.82 -7.81 -17.85
CA PRO A 199 -9.38 -6.67 -17.04
C PRO A 199 -10.42 -5.55 -16.93
N GLU A 200 -11.27 -5.37 -17.92
CA GLU A 200 -12.32 -4.34 -17.96
C GLU A 200 -13.43 -4.56 -16.93
N LYS A 201 -13.56 -5.78 -16.40
CA LYS A 201 -14.51 -6.10 -15.33
C LYS A 201 -13.94 -5.85 -13.93
N LEU A 202 -12.67 -5.51 -13.84
CA LEU A 202 -11.96 -5.27 -12.59
C LEU A 202 -11.81 -3.77 -12.35
N VAL A 203 -11.58 -3.38 -11.11
CA VAL A 203 -11.19 -2.00 -10.79
C VAL A 203 -9.89 -1.67 -11.52
N ASN A 204 -9.85 -0.52 -12.19
CA ASN A 204 -8.63 -0.04 -12.83
C ASN A 204 -7.63 0.45 -11.75
N PRO A 205 -6.40 -0.08 -11.69
CA PRO A 205 -5.42 0.36 -10.69
C PRO A 205 -5.05 1.85 -10.81
N THR A 206 -5.19 2.44 -11.99
CA THR A 206 -4.99 3.89 -12.19
C THR A 206 -6.04 4.71 -11.45
N ASP A 207 -7.29 4.25 -11.34
CA ASP A 207 -8.32 4.97 -10.59
C ASP A 207 -8.09 4.87 -9.08
N VAL A 208 -7.60 3.71 -8.60
CA VAL A 208 -7.11 3.60 -7.22
C VAL A 208 -6.02 4.64 -6.97
N ALA A 209 -5.02 4.70 -7.84
CA ALA A 209 -3.90 5.64 -7.72
C ALA A 209 -4.35 7.11 -7.70
N LYS A 210 -5.30 7.52 -8.55
CA LYS A 210 -5.89 8.88 -8.54
C LYS A 210 -6.54 9.22 -7.20
N ILE A 211 -7.28 8.27 -6.61
CA ILE A 211 -7.89 8.46 -5.29
C ILE A 211 -6.81 8.70 -4.24
N LEU A 212 -5.72 7.91 -4.23
CA LEU A 212 -4.64 8.08 -3.27
C LEU A 212 -3.93 9.44 -3.42
N VAL A 213 -3.70 9.90 -4.64
CA VAL A 213 -3.17 11.26 -4.91
C VAL A 213 -4.12 12.31 -4.33
N THR A 214 -5.43 12.16 -4.54
CA THR A 214 -6.43 13.07 -3.97
C THR A 214 -6.33 13.11 -2.44
N LEU A 215 -6.24 11.96 -1.76
CA LEU A 215 -6.09 11.91 -0.31
C LEU A 215 -4.83 12.63 0.18
N ALA A 216 -3.74 12.46 -0.55
CA ALA A 216 -2.45 13.11 -0.24
C ALA A 216 -2.49 14.64 -0.39
N THR A 217 -3.39 15.17 -1.20
CA THR A 217 -3.52 16.62 -1.50
C THR A 217 -4.66 17.33 -0.77
N LEU A 218 -5.43 16.60 0.05
CA LEU A 218 -6.46 17.24 0.89
C LEU A 218 -5.81 18.23 1.87
N SER A 219 -6.55 19.23 2.31
CA SER A 219 -6.10 20.15 3.36
C SER A 219 -5.89 19.41 4.69
N PRO A 220 -5.05 19.93 5.62
CA PRO A 220 -4.80 19.29 6.91
C PRO A 220 -6.03 19.22 7.83
N ARG A 221 -7.13 19.87 7.45
CA ARG A 221 -8.39 19.85 8.21
C ARG A 221 -9.27 18.64 7.88
N SER A 222 -8.88 17.82 6.90
CA SER A 222 -9.71 16.70 6.40
C SER A 222 -8.90 15.42 6.35
N LEU A 223 -9.45 14.35 6.91
CA LEU A 223 -8.94 12.99 6.78
C LEU A 223 -10.07 12.09 6.25
N VAL A 224 -9.78 11.40 5.17
CA VAL A 224 -10.64 10.30 4.72
C VAL A 224 -10.21 9.04 5.44
N GLU A 225 -11.01 8.58 6.37
CA GLU A 225 -10.67 7.44 7.22
C GLU A 225 -10.70 6.11 6.47
N GLU A 226 -11.76 5.88 5.71
CA GLU A 226 -11.98 4.64 4.99
C GLU A 226 -12.68 4.90 3.64
N ILE A 227 -12.24 4.21 2.60
CA ILE A 227 -12.89 4.18 1.28
C ILE A 227 -13.08 2.71 0.87
N VAL A 228 -14.22 2.42 0.25
CA VAL A 228 -14.47 1.15 -0.43
C VAL A 228 -14.53 1.42 -1.93
N ILE A 229 -13.69 0.72 -2.71
CA ILE A 229 -13.66 0.82 -4.17
C ILE A 229 -13.95 -0.56 -4.74
N GLN A 230 -14.98 -0.68 -5.58
CA GLN A 230 -15.39 -1.95 -6.18
C GLN A 230 -15.56 -1.81 -7.69
N PRO A 231 -15.53 -2.93 -8.43
CA PRO A 231 -15.93 -2.91 -9.84
C PRO A 231 -17.34 -2.35 -9.99
N GLN A 232 -17.57 -1.57 -11.05
CA GLN A 232 -18.83 -0.89 -11.32
C GLN A 232 -20.05 -1.84 -11.28
N HIS A 233 -19.88 -3.05 -11.77
CA HIS A 233 -20.95 -4.06 -11.83
C HIS A 233 -20.94 -5.06 -10.67
N GLY A 234 -20.22 -4.72 -9.58
CA GLY A 234 -20.11 -5.56 -8.39
C GLY A 234 -19.05 -6.64 -8.51
N ARG A 235 -19.15 -7.63 -7.61
CA ARG A 235 -18.18 -8.73 -7.56
C ARG A 235 -18.26 -9.58 -8.84
N VAL A 236 -17.11 -9.81 -9.46
CA VAL A 236 -17.00 -10.83 -10.52
C VAL A 236 -16.73 -12.19 -9.89
N GLU A 237 -17.23 -13.25 -10.51
CA GLU A 237 -16.97 -14.61 -10.06
C GLU A 237 -15.46 -14.86 -10.06
N PRO A 238 -14.96 -15.55 -9.03
CA PRO A 238 -13.54 -15.84 -8.95
C PRO A 238 -13.07 -16.76 -10.05
N MET A 239 -11.78 -16.79 -10.17
CA MET A 239 -10.96 -17.57 -11.10
C MET A 239 -11.29 -19.07 -11.12
#